data_0ddae8623c0d4944fae5c0e1b9ab2d09
#
_entry.id   0ddae8623c0d4944fae5c0e1b9ab2d09
#
_cell.length_a   1.000
_cell.length_b   1.000
_cell.length_c   1.000
_cell.angle_alpha   90.00
_cell.angle_beta   90.00
_cell.angle_gamma   90.00
#
_symmetry.space_group_name_H-M   'P 1'
#
loop_
_entity.id
_entity.type
_entity.pdbx_description
1 polymer ?
#
loop_
_entity_poly.entity_id
_entity_poly.type
_entity_poly.pdbx_seq_one_letter_code
_entity_poly.pdbx_strand_id
1 'polypeptide(L)'
;MLDRIDAAFKSEKSFVSSASHELNNPLTAIQGECEISLLKERSPQEYIKALNRISDESKRISLLIKSLLFLSHQDEELLKNNMEDVDLAELLIILCAENERMQFSNTFQKENLPVVRANLHLLKIAIRNILNNACKYSGKQPVAVRLYPKEGNTILEIEDKGIGIPEDEIQLIFQAFYRATNTREY
;
A
#
# COMPACT_ATOMS: atom_id res chain seq x y z
N MET A 1 -11.22 24.16 22.21
CA MET A 1 -10.10 24.61 21.38
C MET A 1 -8.81 23.93 21.82
N LEU A 2 -8.46 23.95 23.11
CA LEU A 2 -7.27 23.27 23.67
C LEU A 2 -7.27 21.76 23.37
N ASP A 3 -8.42 21.07 23.53
CA ASP A 3 -8.52 19.62 23.28
C ASP A 3 -8.19 19.23 21.82
N ARG A 4 -8.53 20.10 20.85
CA ARG A 4 -8.21 19.86 19.43
C ARG A 4 -6.72 20.03 19.15
N ILE A 5 -6.07 20.98 19.81
CA ILE A 5 -4.62 21.22 19.69
C ILE A 5 -3.87 20.05 20.34
N ASP A 6 -4.31 19.59 21.52
CA ASP A 6 -3.70 18.45 22.21
C ASP A 6 -3.86 17.14 21.41
N ALA A 7 -5.02 16.92 20.80
CA ALA A 7 -5.26 15.79 19.92
C ALA A 7 -4.38 15.83 18.66
N ALA A 8 -4.22 17.01 18.02
CA ALA A 8 -3.35 17.19 16.86
C ALA A 8 -1.87 16.93 17.22
N PHE A 9 -1.41 17.47 18.35
CA PHE A 9 -0.03 17.27 18.83
C PHE A 9 0.27 15.81 19.18
N LYS A 10 -0.69 15.11 19.82
CA LYS A 10 -0.57 13.66 20.09
C LYS A 10 -0.53 12.84 18.81
N SER A 11 -1.35 13.21 17.83
CA SER A 11 -1.35 12.55 16.50
C SER A 11 -0.01 12.74 15.78
N GLU A 12 0.53 13.96 15.76
CA GLU A 12 1.83 14.26 15.15
C GLU A 12 2.96 13.50 15.85
N LYS A 13 3.01 13.50 17.17
CA LYS A 13 4.01 12.75 17.94
C LYS A 13 3.93 11.25 17.69
N SER A 14 2.71 10.70 17.64
CA SER A 14 2.49 9.29 17.31
C SER A 14 2.96 8.97 15.89
N PHE A 15 2.67 9.83 14.91
CA PHE A 15 3.12 9.72 13.53
C PHE A 15 4.65 9.66 13.42
N VAL A 16 5.36 10.61 14.04
CA VAL A 16 6.84 10.65 14.02
C VAL A 16 7.45 9.42 14.71
N SER A 17 6.87 8.99 15.84
CA SER A 17 7.32 7.79 16.54
C SER A 17 7.14 6.54 15.69
N SER A 18 5.95 6.36 15.11
CA SER A 18 5.65 5.20 14.25
C SER A 18 6.51 5.18 12.98
N ALA A 19 6.70 6.33 12.34
CA ALA A 19 7.58 6.47 11.18
C ALA A 19 9.02 6.07 11.50
N SER A 20 9.54 6.51 12.67
CA SER A 20 10.89 6.18 13.13
C SER A 20 11.03 4.67 13.36
N HIS A 21 10.05 4.02 13.98
CA HIS A 21 10.06 2.58 14.19
C HIS A 21 10.01 1.80 12.87
N GLU A 22 9.12 2.19 11.93
CA GLU A 22 8.99 1.53 10.63
C GLU A 22 10.21 1.73 9.73
N LEU A 23 10.99 2.81 9.89
CA LEU A 23 12.25 3.02 9.20
C LEU A 23 13.41 2.25 9.85
N ASN A 24 13.44 2.15 11.17
CA ASN A 24 14.50 1.45 11.89
C ASN A 24 14.47 -0.08 11.67
N ASN A 25 13.28 -0.66 11.51
CA ASN A 25 13.13 -2.11 11.31
C ASN A 25 13.91 -2.61 10.07
N PRO A 26 13.68 -2.11 8.84
CA PRO A 26 14.41 -2.54 7.66
C PRO A 26 15.91 -2.16 7.73
N LEU A 27 16.26 -1.03 8.36
CA LEU A 27 17.66 -0.65 8.55
C LEU A 27 18.40 -1.65 9.44
N THR A 28 17.77 -2.09 10.54
CA THR A 28 18.33 -3.13 11.42
C THR A 28 18.48 -4.46 10.69
N ALA A 29 17.51 -4.82 9.82
CA ALA A 29 17.61 -6.03 9.02
C ALA A 29 18.77 -5.97 8.01
N ILE A 30 18.99 -4.80 7.35
CA ILE A 30 20.12 -4.58 6.46
C ILE A 30 21.45 -4.70 7.23
N GLN A 31 21.56 -4.04 8.37
CA GLN A 31 22.77 -4.08 9.21
C GLN A 31 23.08 -5.51 9.66
N GLY A 32 22.08 -6.24 10.17
CA GLY A 32 22.23 -7.63 10.56
C GLY A 32 22.67 -8.54 9.41
N GLU A 33 22.09 -8.39 8.21
CA GLU A 33 22.51 -9.17 7.04
C GLU A 33 23.96 -8.86 6.61
N CYS A 34 24.38 -7.59 6.70
CA CYS A 34 25.78 -7.19 6.46
C CYS A 34 26.72 -7.80 7.49
N GLU A 35 26.42 -7.65 8.78
CA GLU A 35 27.24 -8.19 9.87
C GLU A 35 27.41 -9.70 9.74
N ILE A 36 26.31 -10.44 9.58
CA ILE A 36 26.32 -11.89 9.39
C ILE A 36 27.14 -12.30 8.15
N SER A 37 27.08 -11.49 7.07
CA SER A 37 27.82 -11.78 5.84
C SER A 37 29.32 -11.53 5.96
N LEU A 38 29.73 -10.66 6.89
CA LEU A 38 31.13 -10.33 7.17
C LEU A 38 31.78 -11.21 8.24
N LEU A 39 31.00 -11.96 9.05
CA LEU A 39 31.52 -12.79 10.13
C LEU A 39 32.43 -13.93 9.66
N LYS A 40 32.19 -14.47 8.46
CA LYS A 40 32.96 -15.56 7.87
C LYS A 40 32.78 -15.60 6.36
N GLU A 41 33.73 -16.21 5.68
CA GLU A 41 33.59 -16.49 4.23
C GLU A 41 32.35 -17.36 3.96
N ARG A 42 31.65 -17.01 2.88
CA ARG A 42 30.42 -17.67 2.43
C ARG A 42 30.52 -18.02 0.96
N SER A 43 29.66 -18.93 0.53
CA SER A 43 29.55 -19.24 -0.89
C SER A 43 29.00 -18.03 -1.67
N PRO A 44 29.33 -17.91 -2.98
CA PRO A 44 28.78 -16.85 -3.83
C PRO A 44 27.25 -16.80 -3.81
N GLN A 45 26.58 -17.96 -3.72
CA GLN A 45 25.14 -18.08 -3.67
C GLN A 45 24.55 -17.50 -2.38
N GLU A 46 25.25 -17.65 -1.24
CA GLU A 46 24.84 -17.05 0.03
C GLU A 46 25.00 -15.53 0.01
N TYR A 47 26.08 -15.00 -0.59
CA TYR A 47 26.23 -13.57 -0.78
C TYR A 47 25.15 -12.99 -1.69
N ILE A 48 24.81 -13.66 -2.79
CA ILE A 48 23.71 -13.24 -3.68
C ILE A 48 22.38 -13.17 -2.93
N LYS A 49 22.08 -14.17 -2.07
CA LYS A 49 20.88 -14.16 -1.24
C LYS A 49 20.87 -12.99 -0.24
N ALA A 50 22.01 -12.71 0.41
CA ALA A 50 22.15 -11.58 1.32
C ALA A 50 21.94 -10.25 0.61
N LEU A 51 22.58 -10.05 -0.55
CA LEU A 51 22.43 -8.84 -1.37
C LEU A 51 20.99 -8.62 -1.84
N ASN A 52 20.28 -9.69 -2.22
CA ASN A 52 18.87 -9.59 -2.60
C ASN A 52 18.01 -9.12 -1.41
N ARG A 53 18.20 -9.67 -0.21
CA ARG A 53 17.50 -9.23 1.00
C ARG A 53 17.77 -7.76 1.32
N ILE A 54 19.04 -7.34 1.26
CA ILE A 54 19.43 -5.94 1.46
C ILE A 54 18.76 -5.04 0.43
N SER A 55 18.73 -5.46 -0.84
CA SER A 55 18.06 -4.71 -1.92
C SER A 55 16.57 -4.55 -1.67
N ASP A 56 15.89 -5.61 -1.19
CA ASP A 56 14.47 -5.58 -0.94
C ASP A 56 14.11 -4.70 0.27
N GLU A 57 14.90 -4.74 1.34
CA GLU A 57 14.73 -3.82 2.47
C GLU A 57 15.04 -2.36 2.10
N SER A 58 16.02 -2.12 1.24
CA SER A 58 16.32 -0.78 0.70
C SER A 58 15.15 -0.22 -0.13
N LYS A 59 14.52 -1.04 -0.98
CA LYS A 59 13.30 -0.67 -1.72
C LYS A 59 12.16 -0.33 -0.75
N ARG A 60 12.00 -1.13 0.31
CA ARG A 60 11.00 -0.88 1.35
C ARG A 60 11.20 0.47 2.04
N ILE A 61 12.43 0.82 2.44
CA ILE A 61 12.76 2.13 2.99
C ILE A 61 12.40 3.25 2.00
N SER A 62 12.74 3.08 0.73
CA SER A 62 12.44 4.08 -0.31
C SER A 62 10.94 4.32 -0.46
N LEU A 63 10.12 3.28 -0.37
CA LEU A 63 8.65 3.40 -0.41
C LEU A 63 8.12 4.10 0.84
N LEU A 64 8.65 3.78 2.03
CA LEU A 64 8.26 4.45 3.28
C LEU A 64 8.60 5.95 3.24
N ILE A 65 9.79 6.33 2.78
CA ILE A 65 10.18 7.74 2.63
C ILE A 65 9.24 8.46 1.67
N LYS A 66 8.92 7.87 0.50
CA LYS A 66 7.97 8.46 -0.45
C LYS A 66 6.58 8.67 0.18
N SER A 67 6.10 7.71 0.96
CA SER A 67 4.82 7.80 1.66
C SER A 67 4.84 8.90 2.74
N LEU A 68 5.93 9.02 3.48
CA LEU A 68 6.13 10.08 4.47
C LEU A 68 6.14 11.47 3.82
N LEU A 69 6.90 11.63 2.75
CA LEU A 69 6.95 12.88 1.99
C LEU A 69 5.57 13.24 1.42
N PHE A 70 4.83 12.26 0.90
CA PHE A 70 3.48 12.47 0.41
C PHE A 70 2.53 12.93 1.53
N LEU A 71 2.62 12.35 2.72
CA LEU A 71 1.80 12.73 3.87
C LEU A 71 2.21 14.09 4.46
N SER A 72 3.48 14.49 4.35
CA SER A 72 3.98 15.78 4.84
C SER A 72 3.67 16.94 3.90
N HIS A 73 3.60 16.70 2.61
CA HIS A 73 3.23 17.68 1.60
C HIS A 73 1.71 17.63 1.39
N GLN A 74 0.94 18.20 2.32
CA GLN A 74 -0.49 18.45 2.16
C GLN A 74 -0.76 19.62 1.18
N ASP A 75 0.05 19.75 0.13
CA ASP A 75 -0.22 20.75 -0.90
C ASP A 75 -1.46 20.32 -1.68
N GLU A 76 -2.61 20.87 -1.28
CA GLU A 76 -3.86 20.74 -2.05
C GLU A 76 -3.67 21.10 -3.54
N GLU A 77 -2.71 21.95 -3.87
CA GLU A 77 -2.32 22.27 -5.24
C GLU A 77 -1.74 21.08 -5.99
N LEU A 78 -0.89 20.25 -5.36
CA LEU A 78 -0.37 19.02 -5.98
C LEU A 78 -1.47 17.97 -6.19
N LEU A 79 -2.46 17.93 -5.31
CA LEU A 79 -3.63 17.06 -5.45
C LEU A 79 -4.57 17.51 -6.56
N LYS A 80 -4.72 18.82 -6.74
CA LYS A 80 -5.58 19.43 -7.78
C LYS A 80 -4.91 19.55 -9.15
N ASN A 81 -3.58 19.62 -9.18
CA ASN A 81 -2.82 19.65 -10.43
C ASN A 81 -2.74 18.25 -11.04
N ASN A 82 -2.81 18.18 -12.38
CA ASN A 82 -2.77 16.96 -13.17
C ASN A 82 -4.01 16.06 -13.05
N MET A 83 -5.20 16.65 -12.90
CA MET A 83 -6.46 15.92 -13.03
C MET A 83 -6.73 15.66 -14.53
N GLU A 84 -6.86 14.38 -14.88
CA GLU A 84 -7.15 13.92 -16.23
C GLU A 84 -8.32 12.93 -16.24
N ASP A 85 -8.86 12.68 -17.41
CA ASP A 85 -9.92 11.71 -17.60
C ASP A 85 -9.28 10.31 -17.70
N VAL A 86 -9.52 9.47 -16.70
CA VAL A 86 -8.94 8.13 -16.54
C VAL A 86 -9.99 7.07 -16.88
N ASP A 87 -9.69 6.20 -17.84
CA ASP A 87 -10.44 4.96 -18.04
C ASP A 87 -10.10 3.99 -16.91
N LEU A 88 -11.06 3.84 -16.00
CA LEU A 88 -10.86 3.01 -14.80
C LEU A 88 -10.79 1.52 -15.13
N ALA A 89 -11.47 1.07 -16.18
CA ALA A 89 -11.44 -0.34 -16.60
C ALA A 89 -10.08 -0.70 -17.19
N GLU A 90 -9.51 0.15 -18.05
CA GLU A 90 -8.17 -0.05 -18.61
C GLU A 90 -7.10 -0.04 -17.50
N LEU A 91 -7.17 0.90 -16.57
CA LEU A 91 -6.27 0.95 -15.43
C LEU A 91 -6.31 -0.34 -14.60
N LEU A 92 -7.51 -0.87 -14.34
CA LEU A 92 -7.67 -2.10 -13.54
C LEU A 92 -7.18 -3.33 -14.31
N ILE A 93 -7.39 -3.43 -15.61
CA ILE A 93 -6.83 -4.50 -16.44
C ILE A 93 -5.30 -4.55 -16.30
N ILE A 94 -4.64 -3.39 -16.42
CA ILE A 94 -3.18 -3.29 -16.29
C ILE A 94 -2.72 -3.69 -14.88
N LEU A 95 -3.38 -3.18 -13.84
CA LEU A 95 -2.99 -3.47 -12.46
C LEU A 95 -3.24 -4.93 -12.06
N CYS A 96 -4.34 -5.52 -12.52
CA CYS A 96 -4.66 -6.91 -12.22
C CYS A 96 -3.75 -7.90 -12.97
N ALA A 97 -3.25 -7.53 -14.15
CA ALA A 97 -2.30 -8.35 -14.88
C ALA A 97 -0.94 -8.50 -14.17
N GLU A 98 -0.63 -7.66 -13.17
CA GLU A 98 0.59 -7.76 -12.37
C GLU A 98 0.60 -9.00 -11.44
N ASN A 99 -0.57 -9.64 -11.19
CA ASN A 99 -0.65 -10.80 -10.31
C ASN A 99 -1.75 -11.76 -10.75
N GLU A 100 -1.38 -12.99 -11.10
CA GLU A 100 -2.27 -14.05 -11.59
C GLU A 100 -3.42 -14.41 -10.62
N ARG A 101 -3.31 -14.06 -9.35
CA ARG A 101 -4.37 -14.29 -8.36
C ARG A 101 -5.51 -13.28 -8.43
N MET A 102 -5.32 -12.18 -9.15
CA MET A 102 -6.34 -11.15 -9.32
C MET A 102 -7.31 -11.53 -10.43
N GLN A 103 -8.59 -11.67 -10.10
CA GLN A 103 -9.66 -11.98 -11.02
C GLN A 103 -10.50 -10.72 -11.28
N PHE A 104 -10.21 -10.05 -12.38
CA PHE A 104 -10.91 -8.84 -12.78
C PHE A 104 -12.18 -9.15 -13.56
N SER A 105 -13.28 -8.50 -13.21
CA SER A 105 -14.52 -8.50 -13.96
C SER A 105 -15.11 -7.09 -14.07
N ASN A 106 -15.67 -6.78 -15.24
CA ASN A 106 -16.29 -5.51 -15.54
C ASN A 106 -17.68 -5.74 -16.11
N THR A 107 -18.70 -5.13 -15.52
CA THR A 107 -20.10 -5.26 -15.96
C THR A 107 -20.59 -4.03 -16.73
N PHE A 108 -19.76 -3.02 -16.96
CA PHE A 108 -20.11 -1.90 -17.84
C PHE A 108 -20.14 -2.36 -19.29
N GLN A 109 -21.10 -1.80 -20.05
CA GLN A 109 -21.12 -1.96 -21.51
C GLN A 109 -19.95 -1.20 -22.11
N LYS A 110 -19.38 -1.69 -23.23
CA LYS A 110 -18.21 -1.07 -23.88
C LYS A 110 -18.37 0.41 -24.20
N GLU A 111 -19.61 0.82 -24.48
CA GLU A 111 -19.97 2.20 -24.87
C GLU A 111 -20.08 3.16 -23.66
N ASN A 112 -20.11 2.61 -22.45
CA ASN A 112 -20.30 3.34 -21.19
C ASN A 112 -19.21 2.99 -20.18
N LEU A 113 -17.98 2.84 -20.61
CA LEU A 113 -16.86 2.60 -19.69
C LEU A 113 -16.70 3.79 -18.72
N PRO A 114 -16.44 3.51 -17.44
CA PRO A 114 -16.37 4.58 -16.46
C PRO A 114 -15.09 5.38 -16.64
N VAL A 115 -15.25 6.62 -17.03
CA VAL A 115 -14.20 7.63 -17.02
C VAL A 115 -14.33 8.44 -15.74
N VAL A 116 -13.28 8.48 -14.96
CA VAL A 116 -13.22 9.26 -13.72
C VAL A 116 -12.18 10.35 -13.84
N ARG A 117 -12.53 11.56 -13.42
CA ARG A 117 -11.57 12.66 -13.39
C ARG A 117 -10.71 12.57 -12.14
N ALA A 118 -9.45 12.21 -12.32
CA ALA A 118 -8.52 11.94 -11.23
C ALA A 118 -7.08 12.28 -11.60
N ASN A 119 -6.23 12.40 -10.59
CA ASN A 119 -4.80 12.33 -10.79
C ASN A 119 -4.42 10.85 -10.98
N LEU A 120 -4.07 10.44 -12.20
CA LEU A 120 -3.77 9.04 -12.56
C LEU A 120 -2.71 8.44 -11.66
N HIS A 121 -1.65 9.20 -11.35
CA HIS A 121 -0.56 8.69 -10.52
C HIS A 121 -1.04 8.33 -9.10
N LEU A 122 -1.82 9.21 -8.47
CA LEU A 122 -2.35 8.99 -7.12
C LEU A 122 -3.41 7.88 -7.11
N LEU A 123 -4.30 7.86 -8.09
CA LEU A 123 -5.30 6.82 -8.23
C LEU A 123 -4.65 5.44 -8.39
N LYS A 124 -3.62 5.35 -9.23
CA LYS A 124 -2.83 4.12 -9.43
C LYS A 124 -2.16 3.65 -8.14
N ILE A 125 -1.56 4.56 -7.36
CA ILE A 125 -0.95 4.24 -6.06
C ILE A 125 -2.02 3.71 -5.10
N ALA A 126 -3.15 4.40 -4.97
CA ALA A 126 -4.22 4.01 -4.05
C ALA A 126 -4.78 2.62 -4.37
N ILE A 127 -5.14 2.37 -5.63
CA ILE A 127 -5.67 1.08 -6.06
C ILE A 127 -4.62 -0.02 -5.87
N ARG A 128 -3.37 0.21 -6.28
CA ARG A 128 -2.28 -0.77 -6.13
C ARG A 128 -2.03 -1.12 -4.66
N ASN A 129 -2.12 -0.17 -3.73
CA ASN A 129 -1.97 -0.44 -2.31
C ASN A 129 -3.07 -1.39 -1.79
N ILE A 130 -4.32 -1.17 -2.20
CA ILE A 130 -5.44 -2.04 -1.80
C ILE A 130 -5.27 -3.44 -2.41
N LEU A 131 -4.95 -3.53 -3.71
CA LEU A 131 -4.71 -4.80 -4.40
C LEU A 131 -3.55 -5.59 -3.78
N ASN A 132 -2.45 -4.92 -3.45
CA ASN A 132 -1.30 -5.54 -2.79
C ASN A 132 -1.66 -6.06 -1.39
N ASN A 133 -2.44 -5.30 -0.62
CA ASN A 133 -2.94 -5.73 0.68
C ASN A 133 -3.84 -6.96 0.54
N ALA A 134 -4.80 -6.94 -0.37
CA ALA A 134 -5.67 -8.07 -0.65
C ALA A 134 -4.85 -9.32 -1.02
N CYS A 135 -3.88 -9.22 -1.93
CA CYS A 135 -3.00 -10.33 -2.30
C CYS A 135 -2.10 -10.81 -1.15
N LYS A 136 -1.60 -9.89 -0.33
CA LYS A 136 -0.73 -10.22 0.80
C LYS A 136 -1.49 -11.01 1.86
N TYR A 137 -2.66 -10.53 2.25
CA TYR A 137 -3.41 -11.09 3.38
C TYR A 137 -4.37 -12.23 3.01
N SER A 138 -4.69 -12.44 1.73
CA SER A 138 -5.48 -13.59 1.25
C SER A 138 -4.69 -14.91 1.23
N GLY A 139 -3.41 -14.92 1.57
CA GLY A 139 -2.56 -16.09 1.45
C GLY A 139 -2.42 -16.53 -0.01
N LYS A 140 -2.91 -17.74 -0.35
CA LYS A 140 -2.90 -18.27 -1.72
C LYS A 140 -4.27 -18.19 -2.42
N GLN A 141 -5.28 -17.60 -1.78
CA GLN A 141 -6.61 -17.49 -2.34
C GLN A 141 -6.67 -16.41 -3.44
N PRO A 142 -7.57 -16.57 -4.42
CA PRO A 142 -7.78 -15.54 -5.44
C PRO A 142 -8.41 -14.28 -4.83
N VAL A 143 -8.08 -13.14 -5.42
CA VAL A 143 -8.65 -11.82 -5.11
C VAL A 143 -9.61 -11.45 -6.22
N ALA A 144 -10.89 -11.24 -5.90
CA ALA A 144 -11.88 -10.79 -6.88
C ALA A 144 -11.87 -9.26 -6.96
N VAL A 145 -11.77 -8.74 -8.18
CA VAL A 145 -11.81 -7.30 -8.47
C VAL A 145 -12.99 -7.05 -9.41
N ARG A 146 -13.98 -6.30 -8.96
CA ARG A 146 -15.20 -6.05 -9.72
C ARG A 146 -15.40 -4.57 -9.96
N LEU A 147 -15.78 -4.21 -11.18
CA LEU A 147 -16.13 -2.86 -11.57
C LEU A 147 -17.56 -2.86 -12.11
N TYR A 148 -18.46 -2.10 -11.47
CA TYR A 148 -19.88 -2.10 -11.83
C TYR A 148 -20.58 -0.79 -11.46
N PRO A 149 -21.68 -0.43 -12.16
CA PRO A 149 -22.50 0.71 -11.81
C PRO A 149 -23.45 0.37 -10.65
N LYS A 150 -23.63 1.30 -9.72
CA LYS A 150 -24.63 1.22 -8.66
C LYS A 150 -25.13 2.61 -8.29
N GLU A 151 -26.46 2.84 -8.41
CA GLU A 151 -27.11 4.08 -7.99
C GLU A 151 -26.46 5.35 -8.59
N GLY A 152 -26.08 5.31 -9.88
CA GLY A 152 -25.42 6.40 -10.58
C GLY A 152 -23.92 6.59 -10.28
N ASN A 153 -23.35 5.74 -9.44
CA ASN A 153 -21.92 5.73 -9.12
C ASN A 153 -21.20 4.56 -9.81
N THR A 154 -19.91 4.73 -10.02
CA THR A 154 -19.01 3.65 -10.41
C THR A 154 -18.43 3.02 -9.15
N ILE A 155 -18.64 1.73 -8.96
CA ILE A 155 -18.16 0.97 -7.81
C ILE A 155 -16.96 0.11 -8.24
N LEU A 156 -15.84 0.31 -7.55
CA LEU A 156 -14.72 -0.62 -7.55
C LEU A 156 -14.77 -1.43 -6.25
N GLU A 157 -14.97 -2.72 -6.39
CA GLU A 157 -14.99 -3.66 -5.27
C GLU A 157 -13.79 -4.60 -5.36
N ILE A 158 -13.07 -4.74 -4.27
CA ILE A 158 -11.92 -5.64 -4.15
C ILE A 158 -12.21 -6.56 -2.96
N GLU A 159 -12.36 -7.85 -3.23
CA GLU A 159 -12.72 -8.87 -2.24
C GLU A 159 -11.59 -9.89 -2.11
N ASP A 160 -11.08 -10.06 -0.92
CA ASP A 160 -10.15 -11.11 -0.55
C ASP A 160 -10.79 -12.10 0.44
N LYS A 161 -10.18 -13.28 0.57
CA LYS A 161 -10.58 -14.32 1.53
C LYS A 161 -9.46 -14.53 2.56
N GLY A 162 -8.92 -13.43 3.05
CA GLY A 162 -7.78 -13.41 3.96
C GLY A 162 -8.17 -13.48 5.43
N ILE A 163 -7.23 -13.01 6.25
CA ILE A 163 -7.35 -13.02 7.72
C ILE A 163 -8.42 -12.06 8.26
N GLY A 164 -8.95 -11.17 7.41
CA GLY A 164 -9.89 -10.12 7.81
C GLY A 164 -9.26 -9.05 8.69
N ILE A 165 -10.09 -8.12 9.15
CA ILE A 165 -9.72 -7.04 10.06
C ILE A 165 -10.63 -7.14 11.27
N PRO A 166 -10.11 -7.13 12.52
CA PRO A 166 -10.92 -7.10 13.73
C PRO A 166 -11.89 -5.91 13.70
N GLU A 167 -13.15 -6.12 14.12
CA GLU A 167 -14.20 -5.10 14.02
C GLU A 167 -13.85 -3.80 14.75
N ASP A 168 -13.20 -3.90 15.89
CA ASP A 168 -12.73 -2.78 16.71
C ASP A 168 -11.55 -2.03 16.08
N GLU A 169 -10.88 -2.63 15.10
CA GLU A 169 -9.72 -2.03 14.43
C GLU A 169 -10.06 -1.42 13.04
N ILE A 170 -11.27 -1.65 12.49
CA ILE A 170 -11.66 -1.17 11.15
C ILE A 170 -11.45 0.35 10.98
N GLN A 171 -11.74 1.15 12.00
CA GLN A 171 -11.52 2.60 11.94
C GLN A 171 -10.04 2.99 12.10
N LEU A 172 -9.27 2.14 12.76
CA LEU A 172 -7.86 2.42 13.06
C LEU A 172 -6.95 2.17 11.87
N ILE A 173 -7.30 1.25 10.95
CA ILE A 173 -6.49 0.95 9.77
C ILE A 173 -6.29 2.13 8.81
N PHE A 174 -7.11 3.19 8.93
CA PHE A 174 -6.95 4.43 8.17
C PHE A 174 -5.95 5.40 8.80
N GLN A 175 -5.47 5.11 9.99
CA GLN A 175 -4.41 5.90 10.62
C GLN A 175 -3.06 5.54 9.99
N ALA A 176 -2.24 6.55 9.75
CA ALA A 176 -0.90 6.33 9.19
C ALA A 176 -0.09 5.40 10.09
N PHE A 177 0.58 4.39 9.47
CA PHE A 177 1.42 3.38 10.13
C PHE A 177 0.67 2.42 11.07
N TYR A 178 -0.65 2.49 11.17
CA TYR A 178 -1.39 1.50 11.94
C TYR A 178 -1.33 0.14 11.25
N ARG A 179 -1.11 -0.91 12.04
CA ARG A 179 -1.16 -2.30 11.58
C ARG A 179 -2.05 -3.08 12.52
N ALA A 180 -3.04 -3.75 11.95
CA ALA A 180 -3.95 -4.59 12.73
C ALA A 180 -3.19 -5.68 13.51
N THR A 181 -3.67 -5.98 14.71
CA THR A 181 -3.00 -6.90 15.66
C THR A 181 -2.79 -8.29 15.08
N ASN A 182 -3.71 -8.76 14.24
CA ASN A 182 -3.64 -10.06 13.57
C ASN A 182 -2.68 -10.11 12.37
N THR A 183 -1.99 -8.99 12.02
CA THR A 183 -1.06 -8.92 10.88
C THR A 183 0.41 -9.09 11.28
N ARG A 184 0.73 -9.34 12.56
CA ARG A 184 2.11 -9.38 13.06
C ARG A 184 2.95 -10.52 12.50
N GLU A 185 2.32 -11.58 12.02
CA GLU A 185 2.98 -12.76 11.45
C GLU A 185 3.11 -12.68 9.91
N TYR A 186 2.58 -11.61 9.28
CA TYR A 186 2.63 -11.30 7.85
C TYR A 186 3.58 -10.11 7.59
#